data_4b533075233ae23a0e0b0f8c0aa17fc6
#
_entry.id   4b533075233ae23a0e0b0f8c0aa17fc6
#
_cell.length_a   1.000
_cell.length_b   1.000
_cell.length_c   1.000
_cell.angle_alpha   90.00
_cell.angle_beta   90.00
_cell.angle_gamma   90.00
#
_symmetry.space_group_name_H-M   'P 1'
#
loop_
_entity.id
_entity.type
_entity.pdbx_description
1 polymer ?
#
loop_
_entity_poly.entity_id
_entity_poly.type
_entity_poly.pdbx_seq_one_letter_code
_entity_poly.pdbx_strand_id
1 'polypeptide(L)'
;MKKELSLIALSLFSALPAAASQQSDSQGFIDDSHLDLFLRNAYISRDYHQGQQDKAEWGQGIIATFASGYTEGLVGFGVDGIAQYGVRLDGGRGKSGAGGIDFFKQENDGRAKSDLAKFGATAKMRISNTVLSYGNQRPELPIVNADSSRLLFESYTGTMLTSKEIDGLEINAGYFTDEQRKSDDRHDSGLKSLSFGGASYQFNDQFSGAFYASHNEEVMNKQYLGLNFKQPFSTGQQLVLDFNGYNSR
;
A
#
# COMPACT_ATOMS: atom_id res chain seq x y z
N MET A 1 37.05 5.72 -26.18
CA MET A 1 36.20 4.61 -26.62
C MET A 1 34.77 4.91 -26.18
N LYS A 2 33.95 5.37 -27.09
CA LYS A 2 32.53 5.64 -26.86
C LYS A 2 31.79 4.31 -26.89
N LYS A 3 31.09 3.95 -25.81
CA LYS A 3 30.22 2.79 -25.80
C LYS A 3 28.87 3.23 -26.36
N GLU A 4 28.56 2.71 -27.53
CA GLU A 4 27.25 2.77 -28.13
C GLU A 4 26.29 1.94 -27.29
N LEU A 5 25.34 2.60 -26.61
CA LEU A 5 24.18 1.92 -26.05
C LEU A 5 23.21 1.66 -27.19
N SER A 6 23.14 0.41 -27.62
CA SER A 6 22.18 -0.06 -28.62
C SER A 6 20.75 0.15 -28.16
N LEU A 7 20.01 0.93 -28.94
CA LEU A 7 18.56 0.98 -28.97
C LEU A 7 18.02 -0.36 -29.49
N ILE A 8 17.75 -1.31 -28.62
CA ILE A 8 16.96 -2.53 -28.91
C ILE A 8 15.88 -2.65 -27.85
N ALA A 9 14.82 -1.89 -27.99
CA ALA A 9 13.58 -2.10 -27.25
C ALA A 9 12.38 -1.40 -27.90
N LEU A 10 12.21 -1.55 -29.22
CA LEU A 10 11.02 -0.98 -29.88
C LEU A 10 10.53 -1.86 -31.04
N SER A 11 10.38 -3.14 -30.82
CA SER A 11 9.75 -4.01 -31.84
C SER A 11 9.05 -5.25 -31.31
N LEU A 12 8.36 -5.17 -30.17
CA LEU A 12 7.47 -6.23 -29.67
C LEU A 12 6.03 -5.73 -29.47
N PHE A 13 5.59 -4.79 -30.31
CA PHE A 13 4.16 -4.57 -30.53
C PHE A 13 3.68 -5.36 -31.74
N SER A 14 3.80 -6.68 -31.69
CA SER A 14 3.03 -7.55 -32.56
C SER A 14 1.61 -7.62 -31.98
N ALA A 15 0.63 -7.28 -32.82
CA ALA A 15 -0.80 -7.26 -32.55
C ALA A 15 -1.25 -8.52 -31.79
N LEU A 16 -1.34 -8.45 -30.48
CA LEU A 16 -2.17 -9.35 -29.71
C LEU A 16 -3.64 -9.05 -30.10
N PRO A 17 -4.52 -10.07 -30.21
CA PRO A 17 -5.94 -9.82 -30.41
C PRO A 17 -6.39 -8.87 -29.27
N ALA A 18 -7.15 -7.85 -29.64
CA ALA A 18 -7.69 -6.88 -28.69
C ALA A 18 -8.70 -7.59 -27.77
N ALA A 19 -8.18 -8.23 -26.73
CA ALA A 19 -8.97 -8.47 -25.54
C ALA A 19 -9.32 -7.09 -24.95
N ALA A 20 -10.57 -6.89 -24.56
CA ALA A 20 -10.99 -5.66 -23.89
C ALA A 20 -10.03 -5.40 -22.73
N SER A 21 -9.35 -4.25 -22.75
CA SER A 21 -8.41 -3.88 -21.71
C SER A 21 -9.14 -3.02 -20.67
N GLN A 22 -8.64 -2.98 -19.43
CA GLN A 22 -9.19 -2.11 -18.42
C GLN A 22 -9.26 -0.63 -18.88
N GLN A 23 -8.35 -0.22 -19.76
CA GLN A 23 -8.38 1.14 -20.30
C GLN A 23 -9.48 1.31 -21.36
N SER A 24 -9.74 0.32 -22.18
CA SER A 24 -10.84 0.35 -23.16
C SER A 24 -12.23 0.35 -22.51
N ASP A 25 -12.34 -0.18 -21.31
CA ASP A 25 -13.59 -0.29 -20.55
C ASP A 25 -13.85 0.94 -19.66
N SER A 26 -12.95 1.95 -19.69
CA SER A 26 -13.13 3.18 -18.91
C SER A 26 -14.34 3.98 -19.40
N GLN A 27 -15.22 4.32 -18.47
CA GLN A 27 -16.40 5.17 -18.72
C GLN A 27 -16.08 6.66 -18.53
N GLY A 28 -14.87 6.98 -18.07
CA GLY A 28 -14.39 8.34 -17.93
C GLY A 28 -13.94 8.72 -16.52
N PHE A 29 -13.31 9.88 -16.44
CA PHE A 29 -12.71 10.38 -15.20
C PHE A 29 -13.72 10.54 -14.06
N ILE A 30 -14.94 11.01 -14.37
CA ILE A 30 -15.99 11.27 -13.38
C ILE A 30 -16.86 10.04 -13.17
N ASP A 31 -17.28 9.36 -14.25
CA ASP A 31 -18.29 8.30 -14.18
C ASP A 31 -17.77 7.05 -13.46
N ASP A 32 -16.48 6.77 -13.56
CA ASP A 32 -15.80 5.70 -12.79
C ASP A 32 -15.26 6.19 -11.42
N SER A 33 -15.55 7.43 -10.99
CA SER A 33 -15.06 7.95 -9.72
C SER A 33 -15.85 7.42 -8.54
N HIS A 34 -15.20 7.24 -7.40
CA HIS A 34 -15.84 6.88 -6.16
C HIS A 34 -15.18 7.57 -4.95
N LEU A 35 -15.99 7.76 -3.91
CA LEU A 35 -15.58 8.31 -2.63
C LEU A 35 -15.97 7.33 -1.52
N ASP A 36 -14.98 6.87 -0.78
CA ASP A 36 -15.17 6.02 0.38
C ASP A 36 -14.95 6.82 1.66
N LEU A 37 -15.83 6.61 2.65
CA LEU A 37 -15.68 7.17 3.98
C LEU A 37 -15.57 6.05 5.00
N PHE A 38 -14.44 6.00 5.70
CA PHE A 38 -14.18 5.02 6.75
C PHE A 38 -14.09 5.71 8.11
N LEU A 39 -14.93 5.26 9.05
CA LEU A 39 -14.97 5.75 10.41
C LEU A 39 -14.41 4.68 11.35
N ARG A 40 -13.48 5.06 12.21
CA ARG A 40 -12.87 4.16 13.20
C ARG A 40 -12.89 4.77 14.58
N ASN A 41 -13.55 4.11 15.52
CA ASN A 41 -13.40 4.38 16.94
C ASN A 41 -12.52 3.27 17.55
N ALA A 42 -11.44 3.65 18.20
CA ALA A 42 -10.50 2.68 18.74
C ALA A 42 -10.00 3.09 20.12
N TYR A 43 -9.99 2.13 21.03
CA TYR A 43 -9.40 2.23 22.35
C TYR A 43 -8.42 1.08 22.56
N ILE A 44 -7.21 1.37 22.99
CA ILE A 44 -6.20 0.40 23.40
C ILE A 44 -5.70 0.77 24.79
N SER A 45 -5.71 -0.20 25.69
CA SER A 45 -5.07 -0.14 27.01
C SER A 45 -4.01 -1.23 27.12
N ARG A 46 -2.88 -0.88 27.71
CA ARG A 46 -1.79 -1.81 28.00
C ARG A 46 -1.34 -1.62 29.43
N ASP A 47 -1.55 -2.66 30.22
CA ASP A 47 -1.10 -2.75 31.60
C ASP A 47 0.29 -3.41 31.61
N TYR A 48 1.28 -2.71 32.12
CA TYR A 48 2.65 -3.20 32.20
C TYR A 48 2.96 -3.68 33.61
N HIS A 49 3.69 -4.79 33.70
CA HIS A 49 4.21 -5.29 34.98
C HIS A 49 5.57 -4.64 35.31
N GLN A 50 6.01 -4.77 36.55
CA GLN A 50 7.34 -4.35 37.02
C GLN A 50 7.61 -2.84 37.01
N GLY A 51 6.60 -2.02 37.33
CA GLY A 51 6.78 -0.58 37.56
C GLY A 51 6.89 0.30 36.31
N GLN A 52 6.68 -0.29 35.12
CA GLN A 52 6.49 0.51 33.91
C GLN A 52 5.10 1.15 33.94
N GLN A 53 5.01 2.36 33.40
CA GLN A 53 3.74 3.10 33.38
C GLN A 53 2.80 2.50 32.34
N ASP A 54 1.55 2.24 32.76
CA ASP A 54 0.48 1.80 31.88
C ASP A 54 0.18 2.84 30.79
N LYS A 55 -0.20 2.36 29.63
CA LYS A 55 -0.51 3.16 28.44
C LYS A 55 -1.97 2.96 28.05
N ALA A 56 -2.64 4.02 27.67
CA ALA A 56 -3.98 3.97 27.12
C ALA A 56 -4.22 5.15 26.18
N GLU A 57 -4.79 4.87 25.02
CA GLU A 57 -5.23 5.88 24.07
C GLU A 57 -6.61 5.53 23.54
N TRP A 58 -7.46 6.53 23.43
CA TRP A 58 -8.77 6.45 22.82
C TRP A 58 -8.91 7.53 21.76
N GLY A 59 -9.30 7.18 20.56
CA GLY A 59 -9.41 8.10 19.45
C GLY A 59 -10.54 7.75 18.49
N GLN A 60 -10.99 8.78 17.79
CA GLN A 60 -11.90 8.69 16.65
C GLN A 60 -11.15 9.08 15.38
N GLY A 61 -11.10 8.20 14.41
CA GLY A 61 -10.56 8.43 13.08
C GLY A 61 -11.66 8.59 12.05
N ILE A 62 -11.46 9.50 11.09
CA ILE A 62 -12.27 9.72 9.90
C ILE A 62 -11.33 9.69 8.72
N ILE A 63 -11.55 8.81 7.76
CA ILE A 63 -10.71 8.63 6.59
C ILE A 63 -11.60 8.69 5.36
N ALA A 64 -11.35 9.68 4.50
CA ALA A 64 -12.01 9.83 3.21
C ALA A 64 -11.02 9.50 2.10
N THR A 65 -11.37 8.59 1.22
CA THR A 65 -10.56 8.19 0.06
C THR A 65 -11.35 8.46 -1.21
N PHE A 66 -10.83 9.30 -2.07
CA PHE A 66 -11.37 9.56 -3.39
C PHE A 66 -10.50 8.87 -4.43
N ALA A 67 -11.12 8.15 -5.36
CA ALA A 67 -10.45 7.65 -6.55
C ALA A 67 -11.22 8.10 -7.79
N SER A 68 -10.56 8.83 -8.69
CA SER A 68 -11.15 9.14 -9.99
C SER A 68 -11.16 7.92 -10.89
N GLY A 69 -12.03 7.89 -11.89
CA GLY A 69 -11.84 7.07 -13.07
C GLY A 69 -10.60 7.51 -13.86
N TYR A 70 -10.45 6.95 -15.05
CA TYR A 70 -9.42 7.35 -16.00
C TYR A 70 -10.08 8.08 -17.18
N THR A 71 -9.39 9.07 -17.73
CA THR A 71 -9.84 9.67 -19.00
C THR A 71 -9.91 8.60 -20.08
N GLU A 72 -10.86 8.75 -20.99
CA GLU A 72 -10.99 7.87 -22.16
C GLU A 72 -9.79 8.00 -23.10
N GLY A 73 -9.65 7.05 -24.03
CA GLY A 73 -8.61 7.02 -25.04
C GLY A 73 -7.57 5.94 -24.81
N LEU A 74 -6.50 5.93 -25.61
CA LEU A 74 -5.43 4.93 -25.54
C LEU A 74 -4.64 5.00 -24.22
N VAL A 75 -4.50 6.21 -23.69
CA VAL A 75 -3.84 6.50 -22.42
C VAL A 75 -4.84 7.23 -21.52
N GLY A 76 -5.17 6.63 -20.40
CA GLY A 76 -6.04 7.22 -19.41
C GLY A 76 -5.24 7.89 -18.29
N PHE A 77 -5.72 9.03 -17.82
CA PHE A 77 -5.17 9.76 -16.67
C PHE A 77 -6.21 9.86 -15.56
N GLY A 78 -5.75 9.73 -14.33
CA GLY A 78 -6.59 9.83 -13.15
C GLY A 78 -5.83 10.39 -11.96
N VAL A 79 -6.57 10.67 -10.89
CA VAL A 79 -6.03 11.13 -9.61
C VAL A 79 -6.75 10.43 -8.47
N ASP A 80 -6.01 10.11 -7.41
CA ASP A 80 -6.57 9.65 -6.16
C ASP A 80 -6.21 10.62 -5.04
N GLY A 81 -7.05 10.69 -4.02
CA GLY A 81 -6.82 11.53 -2.86
C GLY A 81 -7.21 10.81 -1.59
N ILE A 82 -6.48 11.07 -0.51
CA ILE A 82 -6.82 10.61 0.82
C ILE A 82 -6.75 11.77 1.80
N ALA A 83 -7.79 11.91 2.62
CA ALA A 83 -7.83 12.83 3.75
C ALA A 83 -8.12 12.02 5.01
N GLN A 84 -7.30 12.18 6.03
CA GLN A 84 -7.42 11.45 7.27
C GLN A 84 -7.41 12.44 8.43
N TYR A 85 -8.34 12.30 9.36
CA TYR A 85 -8.40 13.10 10.56
C TYR A 85 -8.65 12.20 11.77
N GLY A 86 -7.82 12.33 12.78
CA GLY A 86 -7.94 11.65 14.05
C GLY A 86 -8.09 12.65 15.19
N VAL A 87 -9.03 12.44 16.09
CA VAL A 87 -9.18 13.21 17.30
C VAL A 87 -9.06 12.30 18.51
N ARG A 88 -8.28 12.74 19.49
CA ARG A 88 -8.13 12.06 20.77
C ARG A 88 -9.36 12.29 21.62
N LEU A 89 -9.97 11.22 22.10
CA LEU A 89 -11.13 11.27 22.99
C LEU A 89 -10.70 11.18 24.44
N ASP A 90 -9.69 10.35 24.76
CA ASP A 90 -9.08 10.23 26.08
C ASP A 90 -7.63 9.78 25.96
N GLY A 91 -6.82 10.16 26.93
CA GLY A 91 -5.40 9.86 27.05
C GLY A 91 -4.73 10.90 27.96
N GLY A 92 -4.05 10.45 28.99
CA GLY A 92 -3.38 11.32 29.95
C GLY A 92 -1.90 11.50 29.65
N ARG A 93 -1.27 12.42 30.40
CA ARG A 93 0.19 12.54 30.43
C ARG A 93 0.82 11.20 30.80
N GLY A 94 1.81 10.77 30.00
CA GLY A 94 2.49 9.50 30.18
C GLY A 94 1.71 8.26 29.74
N LYS A 95 0.44 8.39 29.32
CA LYS A 95 -0.36 7.27 28.82
C LYS A 95 -0.24 7.04 27.31
N SER A 96 0.29 7.99 26.58
CA SER A 96 0.52 7.90 25.13
C SER A 96 1.96 7.53 24.78
N GLY A 97 2.21 7.25 23.50
CA GLY A 97 3.53 7.04 22.92
C GLY A 97 3.95 5.59 22.81
N ALA A 98 5.26 5.35 22.83
CA ALA A 98 5.87 4.03 22.59
C ALA A 98 5.22 2.89 23.39
N GLY A 99 5.33 1.68 22.88
CA GLY A 99 4.71 0.49 23.49
C GLY A 99 3.55 -0.05 22.69
N GLY A 100 3.39 0.41 21.42
CA GLY A 100 2.53 -0.20 20.43
C GLY A 100 1.08 0.30 20.39
N ILE A 101 0.71 1.36 21.12
CA ILE A 101 -0.58 2.02 20.91
C ILE A 101 -0.48 2.90 19.68
N ASP A 102 0.33 3.93 19.69
CA ASP A 102 0.77 4.69 18.53
C ASP A 102 -0.38 5.26 17.68
N PHE A 103 -1.41 5.81 18.36
CA PHE A 103 -2.48 6.53 17.69
C PHE A 103 -2.07 7.97 17.40
N PHE A 104 -1.45 8.62 18.37
CA PHE A 104 -1.02 10.00 18.29
C PHE A 104 0.44 10.13 18.71
N LYS A 105 1.15 11.00 18.02
CA LYS A 105 2.51 11.36 18.40
C LYS A 105 2.52 11.97 19.79
N GLN A 106 3.54 11.61 20.58
CA GLN A 106 3.77 12.22 21.87
C GLN A 106 4.43 13.59 21.71
N GLU A 107 3.91 14.58 22.41
CA GLU A 107 4.50 15.90 22.53
C GLU A 107 5.62 15.92 23.58
N ASN A 108 6.39 17.02 23.62
CA ASN A 108 7.53 17.16 24.54
C ASN A 108 7.14 17.14 26.03
N ASP A 109 5.87 17.43 26.34
CA ASP A 109 5.32 17.39 27.70
C ASP A 109 4.84 16.00 28.14
N GLY A 110 4.98 14.99 27.26
CA GLY A 110 4.57 13.60 27.49
C GLY A 110 3.10 13.30 27.25
N ARG A 111 2.35 14.22 26.65
CA ARG A 111 0.96 14.00 26.22
C ARG A 111 0.91 13.57 24.75
N ALA A 112 -0.12 12.81 24.40
CA ALA A 112 -0.46 12.63 23.00
C ALA A 112 -0.97 13.94 22.40
N LYS A 113 -0.70 14.21 21.12
CA LYS A 113 -1.39 15.28 20.37
C LYS A 113 -2.91 15.14 20.52
N SER A 114 -3.61 16.27 20.51
CA SER A 114 -5.08 16.29 20.62
C SER A 114 -5.76 15.78 19.34
N ASP A 115 -5.12 15.98 18.22
CA ASP A 115 -5.61 15.61 16.90
C ASP A 115 -4.45 15.39 15.93
N LEU A 116 -4.79 14.82 14.79
CA LEU A 116 -3.85 14.49 13.70
C LEU A 116 -4.58 14.59 12.38
N ALA A 117 -4.10 15.44 11.48
CA ALA A 117 -4.61 15.56 10.11
C ALA A 117 -3.55 15.16 9.10
N LYS A 118 -3.93 14.32 8.13
CA LYS A 118 -3.06 13.80 7.08
C LYS A 118 -3.75 13.91 5.74
N PHE A 119 -2.99 14.28 4.70
CA PHE A 119 -3.48 14.40 3.34
C PHE A 119 -2.48 13.78 2.37
N GLY A 120 -3.00 13.19 1.32
CA GLY A 120 -2.19 12.61 0.26
C GLY A 120 -2.93 12.68 -1.08
N ALA A 121 -2.15 12.76 -2.15
CA ALA A 121 -2.66 12.70 -3.51
C ALA A 121 -1.74 11.85 -4.39
N THR A 122 -2.32 11.20 -5.39
CA THR A 122 -1.64 10.34 -6.35
C THR A 122 -2.12 10.68 -7.75
N ALA A 123 -1.20 11.00 -8.65
CA ALA A 123 -1.47 11.01 -10.08
C ALA A 123 -1.28 9.60 -10.64
N LYS A 124 -2.18 9.17 -11.52
CA LYS A 124 -2.12 7.83 -12.13
C LYS A 124 -2.34 7.90 -13.65
N MET A 125 -1.63 7.04 -14.35
CA MET A 125 -1.74 6.86 -15.80
C MET A 125 -1.96 5.38 -16.09
N ARG A 126 -2.88 5.07 -16.99
CA ARG A 126 -3.17 3.71 -17.41
C ARG A 126 -3.04 3.56 -18.92
N ILE A 127 -2.35 2.51 -19.34
CA ILE A 127 -2.29 2.06 -20.73
C ILE A 127 -2.63 0.57 -20.71
N SER A 128 -3.65 0.16 -21.46
CA SER A 128 -4.14 -1.21 -21.44
C SER A 128 -4.49 -1.68 -20.02
N ASN A 129 -3.78 -2.67 -19.50
CA ASN A 129 -3.91 -3.19 -18.13
C ASN A 129 -2.70 -2.82 -17.25
N THR A 130 -1.92 -1.83 -17.65
CA THR A 130 -0.75 -1.34 -16.91
C THR A 130 -1.02 0.05 -16.34
N VAL A 131 -0.83 0.21 -15.04
CA VAL A 131 -0.98 1.46 -14.30
C VAL A 131 0.37 1.92 -13.76
N LEU A 132 0.71 3.16 -14.02
CA LEU A 132 1.81 3.89 -13.38
C LEU A 132 1.21 4.95 -12.46
N SER A 133 1.62 4.94 -11.19
CA SER A 133 1.16 5.88 -10.17
C SER A 133 2.34 6.64 -9.58
N TYR A 134 2.13 7.93 -9.28
CA TYR A 134 3.09 8.76 -8.57
C TYR A 134 2.40 9.63 -7.53
N GLY A 135 2.89 9.62 -6.31
CA GLY A 135 2.38 10.41 -5.20
C GLY A 135 2.26 9.60 -3.92
N ASN A 136 1.30 9.96 -3.08
CA ASN A 136 1.08 9.33 -1.79
C ASN A 136 0.21 8.08 -1.94
N GLN A 137 0.78 6.91 -1.72
CA GLN A 137 0.18 5.60 -2.00
C GLN A 137 0.16 4.70 -0.78
N ARG A 138 -0.71 3.71 -0.81
CA ARG A 138 -0.84 2.69 0.22
C ARG A 138 -0.66 1.31 -0.41
N PRO A 139 0.59 0.87 -0.64
CA PRO A 139 0.86 -0.46 -1.18
C PRO A 139 0.39 -1.56 -0.21
N GLU A 140 -0.09 -2.66 -0.79
CA GLU A 140 -0.51 -3.87 -0.08
C GLU A 140 0.22 -5.09 -0.67
N LEU A 141 1.55 -5.05 -0.64
CA LEU A 141 2.40 -6.12 -1.15
C LEU A 141 3.09 -6.86 0.00
N PRO A 142 3.44 -8.14 -0.14
CA PRO A 142 4.06 -8.91 0.94
C PRO A 142 5.33 -8.31 1.52
N ILE A 143 6.07 -7.54 0.71
CA ILE A 143 7.33 -6.91 1.11
C ILE A 143 7.21 -5.43 1.46
N VAL A 144 6.13 -4.77 1.00
CA VAL A 144 5.81 -3.36 1.24
C VAL A 144 4.33 -3.25 1.49
N ASN A 145 3.95 -3.05 2.74
CA ASN A 145 2.55 -2.97 3.15
C ASN A 145 2.34 -1.76 4.05
N ALA A 146 1.45 -0.86 3.65
CA ALA A 146 1.09 0.30 4.44
C ALA A 146 0.26 -0.14 5.66
N ASP A 147 0.77 0.12 6.87
CA ASP A 147 0.12 -0.29 8.11
C ASP A 147 -1.22 0.46 8.30
N SER A 148 -2.29 -0.31 8.37
CA SER A 148 -3.66 0.16 8.66
C SER A 148 -4.17 -0.30 10.02
N SER A 149 -3.31 -0.84 10.87
CA SER A 149 -3.69 -1.48 12.16
C SER A 149 -3.98 -0.49 13.29
N ARG A 150 -3.79 0.82 13.08
CA ARG A 150 -4.01 1.86 14.09
C ARG A 150 -5.15 2.80 13.68
N LEU A 151 -5.29 3.93 14.37
CA LEU A 151 -6.38 4.87 14.17
C LEU A 151 -6.41 5.43 12.74
N LEU A 152 -5.28 5.89 12.24
CA LEU A 152 -5.09 6.35 10.86
C LEU A 152 -4.14 5.40 10.11
N PHE A 153 -4.10 5.53 8.80
CA PHE A 153 -3.32 4.68 7.90
C PHE A 153 -1.93 5.27 7.63
N GLU A 154 -0.97 4.40 7.46
CA GLU A 154 0.34 4.71 6.90
C GLU A 154 0.26 4.88 5.39
N SER A 155 1.20 5.62 4.83
CA SER A 155 1.33 5.79 3.38
C SER A 155 2.78 6.04 2.99
N TYR A 156 3.08 5.77 1.72
CA TYR A 156 4.38 5.97 1.10
C TYR A 156 4.27 6.94 -0.06
N THR A 157 5.29 7.76 -0.29
CA THR A 157 5.34 8.67 -1.43
C THR A 157 6.40 8.24 -2.42
N GLY A 158 6.02 8.13 -3.68
CA GLY A 158 6.91 7.73 -4.76
C GLY A 158 6.17 7.18 -5.97
N THR A 159 6.85 6.33 -6.73
CA THR A 159 6.34 5.75 -7.98
C THR A 159 6.05 4.26 -7.79
N MET A 160 4.92 3.80 -8.33
CA MET A 160 4.57 2.39 -8.40
C MET A 160 3.99 2.05 -9.77
N LEU A 161 4.40 0.91 -10.32
CA LEU A 161 3.86 0.31 -11.53
C LEU A 161 3.19 -1.00 -11.16
N THR A 162 1.97 -1.19 -11.68
CA THR A 162 1.23 -2.45 -11.62
C THR A 162 0.82 -2.83 -13.04
N SER A 163 1.15 -4.03 -13.47
CA SER A 163 0.81 -4.55 -14.80
C SER A 163 0.10 -5.89 -14.71
N LYS A 164 -1.01 -6.00 -15.46
CA LYS A 164 -1.85 -7.20 -15.61
C LYS A 164 -2.10 -7.53 -17.09
N GLU A 165 -1.09 -7.32 -17.92
CA GLU A 165 -1.19 -7.55 -19.37
C GLU A 165 -1.28 -9.02 -19.75
N ILE A 166 -0.81 -9.92 -18.91
CA ILE A 166 -0.84 -11.36 -19.09
C ILE A 166 -1.85 -11.93 -18.11
N ASP A 167 -2.78 -12.73 -18.63
CA ASP A 167 -3.82 -13.35 -17.81
C ASP A 167 -3.22 -14.21 -16.70
N GLY A 168 -3.72 -14.02 -15.48
CA GLY A 168 -3.20 -14.67 -14.28
C GLY A 168 -1.88 -14.08 -13.73
N LEU A 169 -1.20 -13.17 -14.43
CA LEU A 169 0.05 -12.55 -14.00
C LEU A 169 -0.16 -11.11 -13.55
N GLU A 170 0.22 -10.80 -12.30
CA GLU A 170 0.34 -9.43 -11.82
C GLU A 170 1.81 -9.13 -11.50
N ILE A 171 2.35 -8.08 -12.11
CA ILE A 171 3.70 -7.58 -11.89
C ILE A 171 3.59 -6.26 -11.13
N ASN A 172 4.38 -6.11 -10.08
CA ASN A 172 4.50 -4.87 -9.33
C ASN A 172 5.97 -4.46 -9.22
N ALA A 173 6.23 -3.17 -9.40
CA ALA A 173 7.54 -2.57 -9.15
C ALA A 173 7.36 -1.13 -8.64
N GLY A 174 8.29 -0.65 -7.84
CA GLY A 174 8.19 0.71 -7.34
C GLY A 174 9.43 1.23 -6.64
N TYR A 175 9.40 2.54 -6.40
CA TYR A 175 10.43 3.26 -5.69
C TYR A 175 9.79 4.35 -4.84
N PHE A 176 9.92 4.23 -3.52
CA PHE A 176 9.42 5.19 -2.54
C PHE A 176 10.59 5.90 -1.85
N THR A 177 10.41 7.19 -1.61
CA THR A 177 11.41 8.06 -1.00
C THR A 177 10.94 8.65 0.32
N ASP A 178 9.70 8.40 0.70
CA ASP A 178 9.09 8.97 1.89
C ASP A 178 8.03 8.04 2.47
N GLU A 179 7.92 8.01 3.78
CA GLU A 179 6.90 7.30 4.54
C GLU A 179 6.21 8.27 5.49
N GLN A 180 4.89 8.31 5.46
CA GLN A 180 4.09 9.01 6.45
C GLN A 180 3.50 8.01 7.44
N ARG A 181 4.04 7.99 8.64
CA ARG A 181 3.61 7.06 9.69
C ARG A 181 2.15 7.26 10.10
N LYS A 182 1.54 6.21 10.62
CA LYS A 182 0.14 6.21 11.10
C LYS A 182 -0.14 7.24 12.19
N SER A 183 0.83 7.57 13.05
CA SER A 183 0.71 8.47 14.20
C SER A 183 1.36 9.85 14.00
N ASP A 184 1.90 10.14 12.82
CA ASP A 184 2.57 11.42 12.52
C ASP A 184 1.97 12.08 11.27
N ASP A 185 1.90 13.40 11.29
CA ASP A 185 1.46 14.24 10.18
C ASP A 185 2.61 14.60 9.21
N ARG A 186 3.85 14.32 9.59
CA ARG A 186 5.03 14.59 8.78
C ARG A 186 5.25 13.51 7.75
N HIS A 187 5.77 13.93 6.61
CA HIS A 187 6.16 13.07 5.50
C HIS A 187 7.60 12.53 5.61
N ASP A 188 8.30 12.79 6.68
CA ASP A 188 9.65 12.32 6.90
C ASP A 188 9.68 11.41 8.13
N SER A 189 9.73 10.12 7.88
CA SER A 189 9.89 9.09 8.90
C SER A 189 11.32 8.55 8.98
N GLY A 190 12.25 9.10 8.17
CA GLY A 190 13.62 8.62 8.04
C GLY A 190 13.80 7.53 6.99
N LEU A 191 12.80 7.27 6.14
CA LEU A 191 12.96 6.42 4.95
C LEU A 191 13.85 7.16 3.95
N LYS A 192 15.04 6.61 3.63
CA LYS A 192 15.89 7.14 2.57
C LYS A 192 15.37 6.76 1.19
N SER A 193 15.27 5.47 0.94
CA SER A 193 14.64 4.93 -0.27
C SER A 193 14.21 3.48 -0.07
N LEU A 194 13.16 3.10 -0.75
CA LEU A 194 12.63 1.74 -0.78
C LEU A 194 12.32 1.37 -2.24
N SER A 195 13.17 0.55 -2.84
CA SER A 195 12.91 -0.04 -4.14
C SER A 195 12.38 -1.45 -3.99
N PHE A 196 11.45 -1.84 -4.84
CA PHE A 196 10.87 -3.18 -4.82
C PHE A 196 10.39 -3.62 -6.20
N GLY A 197 10.28 -4.93 -6.36
CA GLY A 197 9.70 -5.54 -7.54
C GLY A 197 9.37 -6.99 -7.31
N GLY A 198 8.43 -7.50 -8.08
CA GLY A 198 8.01 -8.88 -8.03
C GLY A 198 6.76 -9.16 -8.82
N ALA A 199 6.29 -10.38 -8.73
CA ALA A 199 5.11 -10.82 -9.43
C ALA A 199 4.36 -11.90 -8.63
N SER A 200 3.06 -11.99 -8.88
CA SER A 200 2.21 -13.12 -8.52
C SER A 200 1.63 -13.74 -9.78
N TYR A 201 1.48 -15.05 -9.78
CA TYR A 201 0.93 -15.79 -10.92
C TYR A 201 -0.05 -16.87 -10.48
N GLN A 202 -1.21 -16.88 -11.11
CA GLN A 202 -2.22 -17.91 -10.98
C GLN A 202 -1.97 -18.98 -12.06
N PHE A 203 -1.36 -20.10 -11.69
CA PHE A 203 -1.02 -21.18 -12.62
C PHE A 203 -2.26 -21.93 -13.13
N ASN A 204 -3.24 -22.09 -12.24
CA ASN A 204 -4.55 -22.68 -12.51
C ASN A 204 -5.49 -22.36 -11.35
N ASP A 205 -6.74 -22.83 -11.38
CA ASP A 205 -7.76 -22.56 -10.35
C ASP A 205 -7.36 -23.01 -8.95
N GLN A 206 -6.42 -23.91 -8.83
CA GLN A 206 -6.00 -24.51 -7.56
C GLN A 206 -4.65 -23.97 -7.07
N PHE A 207 -3.75 -23.54 -7.95
CA PHE A 207 -2.38 -23.23 -7.58
C PHE A 207 -1.94 -21.83 -8.03
N SER A 208 -1.42 -21.07 -7.10
CA SER A 208 -0.78 -19.77 -7.37
C SER A 208 0.53 -19.62 -6.61
N GLY A 209 1.37 -18.72 -7.08
CA GLY A 209 2.64 -18.39 -6.46
C GLY A 209 2.98 -16.91 -6.59
N ALA A 210 3.84 -16.44 -5.71
CA ALA A 210 4.32 -15.07 -5.74
C ALA A 210 5.78 -15.00 -5.31
N PHE A 211 6.55 -14.14 -5.98
CA PHE A 211 7.91 -13.81 -5.59
C PHE A 211 8.10 -12.29 -5.63
N TYR A 212 8.61 -11.73 -4.54
CA TYR A 212 8.92 -10.31 -4.42
C TYR A 212 10.27 -10.10 -3.75
N ALA A 213 10.95 -9.02 -4.13
CA ALA A 213 12.17 -8.55 -3.48
C ALA A 213 12.11 -7.04 -3.24
N SER A 214 12.70 -6.58 -2.15
CA SER A 214 12.84 -5.15 -1.84
C SER A 214 14.20 -4.85 -1.26
N HIS A 215 14.64 -3.63 -1.52
CA HIS A 215 15.82 -3.01 -0.92
C HIS A 215 15.41 -1.71 -0.24
N ASN A 216 15.52 -1.68 1.08
CA ASN A 216 15.35 -0.47 1.88
C ASN A 216 16.74 0.02 2.26
N GLU A 217 17.14 1.16 1.70
CA GLU A 217 18.47 1.74 1.83
C GLU A 217 18.84 1.95 3.31
N GLU A 218 20.02 1.45 3.69
CA GLU A 218 20.58 1.46 5.05
C GLU A 218 19.75 0.70 6.11
N VAL A 219 18.70 -0.02 5.71
CA VAL A 219 17.86 -0.77 6.65
C VAL A 219 17.94 -2.26 6.39
N MET A 220 17.45 -2.76 5.27
CA MET A 220 17.43 -4.19 4.96
C MET A 220 17.08 -4.50 3.50
N ASN A 221 17.49 -5.70 3.08
CA ASN A 221 16.94 -6.37 1.90
C ASN A 221 15.93 -7.42 2.34
N LYS A 222 14.80 -7.50 1.66
CA LYS A 222 13.80 -8.55 1.86
C LYS A 222 13.56 -9.33 0.59
N GLN A 223 13.32 -10.63 0.73
CA GLN A 223 12.79 -11.50 -0.32
C GLN A 223 11.59 -12.25 0.24
N TYR A 224 10.60 -12.46 -0.57
CA TYR A 224 9.37 -13.18 -0.24
C TYR A 224 9.07 -14.22 -1.29
N LEU A 225 8.68 -15.41 -0.85
CA LEU A 225 8.11 -16.48 -1.66
C LEU A 225 6.79 -16.91 -1.04
N GLY A 226 5.72 -16.82 -1.81
CA GLY A 226 4.39 -17.29 -1.45
C GLY A 226 3.95 -18.41 -2.39
N LEU A 227 3.31 -19.45 -1.84
CA LEU A 227 2.65 -20.51 -2.60
C LEU A 227 1.28 -20.75 -1.97
N ASN A 228 0.25 -20.81 -2.80
CA ASN A 228 -1.11 -21.11 -2.36
C ASN A 228 -1.65 -22.30 -3.17
N PHE A 229 -2.26 -23.24 -2.45
CA PHE A 229 -2.95 -24.38 -3.06
C PHE A 229 -4.36 -24.50 -2.47
N LYS A 230 -5.36 -24.66 -3.35
CA LYS A 230 -6.78 -24.81 -3.01
C LYS A 230 -7.32 -26.09 -3.62
N GLN A 231 -7.87 -26.98 -2.82
CA GLN A 231 -8.52 -28.19 -3.28
C GLN A 231 -9.96 -28.22 -2.80
N PRO A 232 -10.94 -28.00 -3.67
CA PRO A 232 -12.34 -28.24 -3.31
C PRO A 232 -12.61 -29.75 -3.21
N PHE A 233 -13.36 -30.16 -2.19
CA PHE A 233 -13.78 -31.55 -1.97
C PHE A 233 -15.26 -31.77 -2.27
N SER A 234 -16.11 -30.82 -1.88
CA SER A 234 -17.55 -30.84 -2.06
C SER A 234 -18.13 -29.42 -1.96
N THR A 235 -19.44 -29.29 -2.16
CA THR A 235 -20.11 -28.01 -1.99
C THR A 235 -19.88 -27.44 -0.59
N GLY A 236 -19.17 -26.31 -0.50
CA GLY A 236 -18.90 -25.61 0.75
C GLY A 236 -17.69 -26.13 1.54
N GLN A 237 -16.94 -27.12 1.05
CA GLN A 237 -15.73 -27.64 1.70
C GLN A 237 -14.52 -27.55 0.78
N GLN A 238 -13.44 -26.97 1.27
CA GLN A 238 -12.16 -26.87 0.56
C GLN A 238 -10.99 -26.98 1.54
N LEU A 239 -9.89 -27.53 1.07
CA LEU A 239 -8.58 -27.43 1.71
C LEU A 239 -7.85 -26.22 1.12
N VAL A 240 -7.30 -25.38 1.98
CA VAL A 240 -6.41 -24.29 1.57
C VAL A 240 -5.08 -24.48 2.29
N LEU A 241 -4.01 -24.50 1.53
CA LEU A 241 -2.64 -24.55 2.04
C LEU A 241 -1.90 -23.30 1.57
N ASP A 242 -1.40 -22.53 2.53
CA ASP A 242 -0.63 -21.33 2.30
C ASP A 242 0.80 -21.50 2.84
N PHE A 243 1.78 -21.30 2.00
CA PHE A 243 3.18 -21.19 2.40
C PHE A 243 3.68 -19.78 2.16
N ASN A 244 4.27 -19.18 3.18
CA ASN A 244 4.86 -17.84 3.14
C ASN A 244 6.27 -17.87 3.72
N GLY A 245 7.28 -17.64 2.89
CA GLY A 245 8.68 -17.61 3.27
C GLY A 245 9.27 -16.21 3.11
N TYR A 246 10.00 -15.74 4.14
CA TYR A 246 10.72 -14.47 4.11
C TYR A 246 12.21 -14.70 4.38
N ASN A 247 13.05 -14.00 3.62
CA ASN A 247 14.48 -13.87 3.90
C ASN A 247 14.80 -12.37 4.01
N SER A 248 15.45 -11.98 5.11
CA SER A 248 15.84 -10.59 5.37
C SER A 248 17.33 -10.53 5.71
N ARG A 249 18.05 -9.55 5.16
CA ARG A 249 19.48 -9.31 5.39
C ARG A 249 19.76 -7.82 5.51
#